data_1c8c003172148e78b0ef093fe604a7b8
#
_entry.id   1c8c003172148e78b0ef093fe604a7b8
#
_cell.length_a   1.000
_cell.length_b   1.000
_cell.length_c   1.000
_cell.angle_alpha   90.00
_cell.angle_beta   90.00
_cell.angle_gamma   90.00
#
_symmetry.space_group_name_H-M   'P 1'
#
loop_
_entity.id
_entity.type
_entity.pdbx_description
1 polymer ?
#
loop_
_entity_poly.entity_id
_entity_poly.type
_entity_poly.pdbx_seq_one_letter_code
_entity_poly.pdbx_strand_id
1 'polypeptide(L)'
;RLVGSEMGIRDRTDSTVLEPIKVSIQQFYGIEINDFAATVAKTALWIAESQMMKQTEEIVQMPLDFLPLKSYVNIFEGNALRVDWESVVPKGRLNYIMGNPPFVGARLMSKEQKADVNTLFAGWKNAGNLDYVCCWYKKASDLMRDTAIRSALVSTNSVSQGESVANLWKPLFEAGIHIDFAYRTFRWDSEASQKAHVHCVIIGFSSAPNPKEKVLYSGGHAQIVHNINGYLLDMDNVFVESRNKPLCNVPEIGIGNKPIDGGNYLFTQEEMEAFVQKEPQAQKYFKPWYGSQEFINRCPRYCLWLGECTPSELRKMPEALKRVEAVRELRLASKSAGTVKLADKPTRFHVENMPKGNYIVIPEVSSEKRKYVPMGFMTPDILCSNLVKIVPDVTLYHFGVLISNVHMAWMRAVCGRLEMRYRYSKDIVYNNFPWPAPTDEQKAKIEQTAQAILDARNLYPNDSLADLYDERTMPPELRRAHQQNDKAVMQAYGFSIRDTTESTCVAALMKMYQQLVQAEK
;
A
#
# COMPACT_ATOMS: atom_id res chain seq x y z
N ARG A 1 -6.72 25.50 7.17
CA ARG A 1 -7.48 25.89 8.38
C ARG A 1 -6.59 25.61 9.59
N LEU A 2 -6.18 26.64 10.28
CA LEU A 2 -5.46 26.57 11.56
C LEU A 2 -6.46 26.13 12.65
N VAL A 3 -6.50 24.85 12.95
CA VAL A 3 -7.49 24.24 13.88
C VAL A 3 -7.17 24.54 15.36
N GLY A 4 -6.10 25.28 15.65
CA GLY A 4 -5.67 25.55 17.03
C GLY A 4 -6.28 26.77 17.71
N SER A 5 -6.92 27.67 16.98
CA SER A 5 -7.34 28.98 17.53
C SER A 5 -8.73 29.02 18.18
N GLU A 6 -9.64 28.14 17.80
CA GLU A 6 -11.02 28.19 18.34
C GLU A 6 -11.19 27.67 19.78
N MET A 7 -10.33 26.74 20.24
CA MET A 7 -10.47 26.17 21.60
C MET A 7 -9.89 27.04 22.72
N GLY A 8 -8.99 27.99 22.39
CA GLY A 8 -8.36 28.85 23.40
C GLY A 8 -9.23 30.01 23.87
N ILE A 9 -10.19 30.44 23.06
CA ILE A 9 -10.98 31.65 23.31
C ILE A 9 -12.28 31.33 24.10
N ARG A 10 -12.84 30.13 23.93
CA ARG A 10 -14.14 29.79 24.57
C ARG A 10 -14.10 29.46 26.05
N ASP A 11 -12.95 29.13 26.64
CA ASP A 11 -12.90 28.55 27.99
C ASP A 11 -12.48 29.49 29.12
N ARG A 12 -12.30 30.79 28.91
CA ARG A 12 -11.88 31.70 29.99
C ARG A 12 -12.51 33.08 29.90
N THR A 13 -13.69 33.20 30.45
CA THR A 13 -14.18 34.43 31.05
C THR A 13 -13.76 34.50 32.53
N ASP A 14 -12.45 34.64 32.78
CA ASP A 14 -11.96 35.03 34.08
C ASP A 14 -11.65 36.55 34.02
N SER A 15 -12.42 37.33 34.72
CA SER A 15 -12.49 38.81 34.66
C SER A 15 -11.25 39.55 35.19
N THR A 16 -10.11 38.87 35.34
CA THR A 16 -8.86 39.44 35.87
C THR A 16 -7.71 39.49 34.88
N VAL A 17 -7.91 39.12 33.61
CA VAL A 17 -6.83 39.05 32.61
C VAL A 17 -6.90 40.26 31.67
N LEU A 18 -5.96 41.21 31.84
CA LEU A 18 -5.75 42.39 31.00
C LEU A 18 -5.36 42.09 29.55
N GLU A 19 -5.05 40.82 29.20
CA GLU A 19 -4.68 40.40 27.84
C GLU A 19 -5.58 39.24 27.37
N PRO A 20 -6.63 39.51 26.59
CA PRO A 20 -7.53 38.49 26.08
C PRO A 20 -6.87 37.54 25.03
N ILE A 21 -5.75 37.97 24.43
CA ILE A 21 -5.07 37.26 23.35
C ILE A 21 -3.86 36.51 23.88
N LYS A 22 -3.92 35.18 23.86
CA LYS A 22 -2.83 34.31 24.30
C LYS A 22 -2.04 33.69 23.13
N VAL A 23 -2.57 33.75 21.92
CA VAL A 23 -1.96 33.17 20.72
C VAL A 23 -1.67 34.27 19.72
N SER A 24 -0.40 34.43 19.32
CA SER A 24 0.04 35.36 18.31
C SER A 24 0.87 34.64 17.23
N ILE A 25 1.02 35.26 16.06
CA ILE A 25 1.83 34.72 14.97
C ILE A 25 3.31 34.53 15.35
N GLN A 26 3.79 35.17 16.39
CA GLN A 26 5.16 34.97 16.91
C GLN A 26 5.42 33.59 17.46
N GLN A 27 4.37 32.83 17.79
CA GLN A 27 4.44 31.46 18.29
C GLN A 27 4.46 30.42 17.16
N PHE A 28 4.30 30.87 15.89
CA PHE A 28 4.31 29.97 14.71
C PHE A 28 5.65 30.08 14.00
N TYR A 29 6.26 28.94 13.80
CA TYR A 29 7.51 28.76 13.08
C TYR A 29 7.27 27.88 11.85
N GLY A 30 7.98 28.18 10.76
CA GLY A 30 7.87 27.38 9.54
C GLY A 30 9.20 27.24 8.82
N ILE A 31 9.36 26.16 8.11
CA ILE A 31 10.48 25.92 7.21
C ILE A 31 9.89 25.62 5.84
N GLU A 32 10.23 26.43 4.85
CA GLU A 32 9.75 26.31 3.47
C GLU A 32 10.94 26.38 2.51
N ILE A 33 10.98 25.45 1.55
CA ILE A 33 12.10 25.37 0.60
C ILE A 33 12.00 26.39 -0.52
N ASN A 34 10.81 26.87 -0.82
CA ASN A 34 10.53 27.80 -1.91
C ASN A 34 10.35 29.22 -1.36
N ASP A 35 11.13 30.19 -1.87
CA ASP A 35 11.14 31.61 -1.44
C ASP A 35 9.78 32.29 -1.64
N PHE A 36 9.14 32.02 -2.78
CA PHE A 36 7.80 32.56 -3.06
C PHE A 36 6.76 31.96 -2.09
N ALA A 37 6.79 30.67 -1.86
CA ALA A 37 5.89 30.01 -0.91
C ALA A 37 6.14 30.48 0.53
N ALA A 38 7.39 30.75 0.92
CA ALA A 38 7.73 31.34 2.20
C ALA A 38 7.12 32.77 2.34
N THR A 39 7.16 33.55 1.27
CA THR A 39 6.52 34.87 1.24
C THR A 39 5.00 34.77 1.35
N VAL A 40 4.37 33.87 0.62
CA VAL A 40 2.94 33.59 0.70
C VAL A 40 2.55 33.15 2.12
N ALA A 41 3.34 32.28 2.74
CA ALA A 41 3.09 31.78 4.11
C ALA A 41 3.12 32.93 5.13
N LYS A 42 4.08 33.87 5.01
CA LYS A 42 4.16 35.09 5.84
C LYS A 42 2.89 35.94 5.71
N THR A 43 2.45 36.17 4.48
CA THR A 43 1.25 36.97 4.20
C THR A 43 -0.01 36.25 4.73
N ALA A 44 -0.09 34.94 4.54
CA ALA A 44 -1.22 34.12 5.02
C ALA A 44 -1.34 34.14 6.56
N LEU A 45 -0.22 34.12 7.29
CA LEU A 45 -0.23 34.23 8.75
C LEU A 45 -0.74 35.60 9.20
N TRP A 46 -0.34 36.69 8.53
CA TRP A 46 -0.88 38.03 8.84
C TRP A 46 -2.38 38.14 8.57
N ILE A 47 -2.85 37.57 7.46
CA ILE A 47 -4.29 37.55 7.16
C ILE A 47 -5.03 36.76 8.25
N ALA A 48 -4.51 35.60 8.64
CA ALA A 48 -5.12 34.76 9.68
C ALA A 48 -5.15 35.50 11.04
N GLU A 49 -4.07 36.18 11.42
CA GLU A 49 -4.03 36.99 12.64
C GLU A 49 -5.07 38.10 12.58
N SER A 50 -5.15 38.84 11.47
CA SER A 50 -6.13 39.93 11.29
C SER A 50 -7.58 39.39 11.40
N GLN A 51 -7.88 38.24 10.79
CA GLN A 51 -9.20 37.62 10.88
C GLN A 51 -9.53 37.19 12.32
N MET A 52 -8.57 36.58 13.02
CA MET A 52 -8.76 36.16 14.42
C MET A 52 -8.93 37.35 15.37
N MET A 53 -8.17 38.42 15.16
CA MET A 53 -8.31 39.66 15.94
C MET A 53 -9.70 40.25 15.78
N LYS A 54 -10.19 40.37 14.52
CA LYS A 54 -11.55 40.87 14.26
C LYS A 54 -12.63 40.02 14.94
N GLN A 55 -12.49 38.69 14.87
CA GLN A 55 -13.44 37.77 15.58
C GLN A 55 -13.33 37.95 17.11
N THR A 56 -12.14 38.19 17.63
CA THR A 56 -11.93 38.42 19.06
C THR A 56 -12.60 39.73 19.49
N GLU A 57 -12.45 40.80 18.72
CA GLU A 57 -13.16 42.10 18.98
C GLU A 57 -14.67 41.91 19.05
N GLU A 58 -15.26 41.08 18.15
CA GLU A 58 -16.68 40.76 18.15
C GLU A 58 -17.10 40.00 19.41
N ILE A 59 -16.24 39.13 19.96
CA ILE A 59 -16.51 38.33 21.16
C ILE A 59 -16.36 39.15 22.44
N VAL A 60 -15.26 39.92 22.56
CA VAL A 60 -14.96 40.70 23.77
C VAL A 60 -15.64 42.06 23.78
N GLN A 61 -16.24 42.48 22.66
CA GLN A 61 -16.91 43.78 22.47
C GLN A 61 -16.00 44.97 22.81
N MET A 62 -14.70 44.84 22.53
CA MET A 62 -13.71 45.87 22.74
C MET A 62 -12.85 46.01 21.48
N PRO A 63 -12.53 47.25 21.03
CA PRO A 63 -11.56 47.45 19.97
C PRO A 63 -10.18 46.96 20.42
N LEU A 64 -9.54 46.14 19.61
CA LEU A 64 -8.17 45.68 19.83
C LEU A 64 -7.25 46.46 18.89
N ASP A 65 -6.26 47.16 19.45
CA ASP A 65 -5.25 47.88 18.66
C ASP A 65 -4.42 46.85 17.85
N PHE A 66 -4.80 46.68 16.60
CA PHE A 66 -4.11 45.80 15.65
C PHE A 66 -3.25 46.66 14.70
N LEU A 67 -1.95 46.70 14.95
CA LEU A 67 -0.97 47.20 14.00
C LEU A 67 -0.38 46.02 13.20
N PRO A 68 -0.79 45.80 11.93
CA PRO A 68 -0.48 44.58 11.17
C PRO A 68 0.98 44.45 10.69
N LEU A 69 1.87 45.34 11.07
CA LEU A 69 3.20 45.46 10.46
C LEU A 69 4.39 45.18 11.40
N LYS A 70 4.18 44.41 12.46
CA LYS A 70 5.33 43.91 13.23
C LYS A 70 5.96 42.71 12.52
N SER A 71 7.25 42.77 12.21
CA SER A 71 8.04 41.80 11.46
C SER A 71 8.34 40.50 12.28
N TYR A 72 7.33 39.76 12.72
CA TYR A 72 7.52 38.64 13.63
C TYR A 72 7.18 37.28 13.00
N VAL A 73 7.30 37.14 11.70
CA VAL A 73 6.97 35.84 11.06
C VAL A 73 8.22 34.98 10.97
N ASN A 74 8.25 33.92 11.78
CA ASN A 74 9.38 33.01 11.89
C ASN A 74 9.32 31.91 10.80
N ILE A 75 9.21 32.32 9.52
CA ILE A 75 9.31 31.42 8.38
C ILE A 75 10.73 31.43 7.85
N PHE A 76 11.38 30.27 7.99
CA PHE A 76 12.76 30.05 7.56
C PHE A 76 12.77 29.43 6.15
N GLU A 77 13.58 29.99 5.26
CA GLU A 77 13.76 29.42 3.92
C GLU A 77 14.84 28.35 3.93
N GLY A 78 14.50 27.15 3.49
CA GLY A 78 15.44 26.05 3.43
C GLY A 78 14.79 24.66 3.32
N ASN A 79 15.61 23.66 3.04
CA ASN A 79 15.16 22.27 3.05
C ASN A 79 14.96 21.78 4.49
N ALA A 80 13.71 21.52 4.87
CA ALA A 80 13.34 21.09 6.23
C ALA A 80 14.09 19.84 6.70
N LEU A 81 14.54 18.96 5.80
CA LEU A 81 15.30 17.77 6.17
C LEU A 81 16.76 18.05 6.47
N ARG A 82 17.32 19.17 5.95
CA ARG A 82 18.73 19.54 6.12
C ARG A 82 18.94 20.63 7.18
N VAL A 83 17.93 21.47 7.40
CA VAL A 83 17.94 22.48 8.46
C VAL A 83 17.82 21.81 9.81
N ASP A 84 18.62 22.23 10.79
CA ASP A 84 18.40 21.86 12.18
C ASP A 84 17.17 22.60 12.73
N TRP A 85 16.15 21.86 13.13
CA TRP A 85 14.91 22.47 13.63
C TRP A 85 15.09 23.20 14.96
N GLU A 86 16.07 22.80 15.78
CA GLU A 86 16.39 23.50 17.03
C GLU A 86 17.03 24.86 16.79
N SER A 87 17.67 25.08 15.63
CA SER A 87 18.16 26.41 15.23
C SER A 87 17.03 27.37 14.83
N VAL A 88 15.86 26.84 14.42
CA VAL A 88 14.67 27.62 14.09
C VAL A 88 13.83 27.91 15.33
N VAL A 89 13.61 26.89 16.15
CA VAL A 89 12.91 27.01 17.43
C VAL A 89 13.48 26.04 18.45
N PRO A 90 13.95 26.47 19.62
CA PRO A 90 14.43 25.58 20.66
C PRO A 90 13.34 24.60 21.10
N LYS A 91 13.65 23.31 21.23
CA LYS A 91 12.66 22.28 21.57
C LYS A 91 11.91 22.55 22.88
N GLY A 92 12.52 23.24 23.83
CA GLY A 92 11.86 23.65 25.09
C GLY A 92 10.74 24.68 24.92
N ARG A 93 10.65 25.33 23.76
CA ARG A 93 9.57 26.30 23.41
C ARG A 93 8.54 25.71 22.44
N LEU A 94 8.78 24.52 21.91
CA LEU A 94 7.95 23.88 20.89
C LEU A 94 6.91 22.97 21.55
N ASN A 95 5.65 23.14 21.16
CA ASN A 95 4.53 22.30 21.65
C ASN A 95 4.00 21.37 20.57
N TYR A 96 3.93 21.83 19.32
CA TYR A 96 3.30 21.10 18.23
C TYR A 96 4.14 21.18 16.95
N ILE A 97 4.21 20.05 16.23
CA ILE A 97 4.78 19.94 14.89
C ILE A 97 3.65 19.54 13.97
N MET A 98 3.38 20.33 12.94
CA MET A 98 2.35 20.02 11.94
C MET A 98 2.91 20.23 10.55
N GLY A 99 2.49 19.39 9.60
CA GLY A 99 2.93 19.55 8.23
C GLY A 99 2.19 18.68 7.22
N ASN A 100 2.32 19.10 5.97
CA ASN A 100 1.95 18.34 4.80
C ASN A 100 3.20 18.16 3.92
N PRO A 101 4.09 17.23 4.25
CA PRO A 101 5.33 17.00 3.52
C PRO A 101 5.10 16.55 2.08
N PRO A 102 6.08 16.69 1.17
CA PRO A 102 5.92 16.27 -0.22
C PRO A 102 5.73 14.76 -0.36
N PHE A 103 4.77 14.37 -1.21
CA PHE A 103 4.40 12.99 -1.49
C PHE A 103 5.22 12.45 -2.67
N VAL A 104 6.38 11.87 -2.40
CA VAL A 104 7.25 11.27 -3.41
C VAL A 104 7.50 9.80 -3.03
N GLY A 105 7.02 8.89 -3.87
CA GLY A 105 7.24 7.46 -3.68
C GLY A 105 8.71 7.07 -3.83
N ALA A 106 9.15 6.03 -3.13
CA ALA A 106 10.54 5.57 -3.05
C ALA A 106 11.25 5.43 -4.43
N ARG A 107 10.52 4.98 -5.45
CA ARG A 107 11.06 4.77 -6.81
C ARG A 107 11.17 6.05 -7.63
N LEU A 108 10.44 7.10 -7.26
CA LEU A 108 10.34 8.37 -8.00
C LEU A 108 11.27 9.46 -7.47
N MET A 109 11.94 9.22 -6.35
CA MET A 109 12.84 10.19 -5.72
C MET A 109 14.02 10.56 -6.61
N SER A 110 14.36 11.85 -6.60
CA SER A 110 15.61 12.36 -7.18
C SER A 110 16.85 11.81 -6.46
N LYS A 111 18.03 12.08 -6.99
CA LYS A 111 19.30 11.71 -6.33
C LYS A 111 19.46 12.43 -4.99
N GLU A 112 19.08 13.69 -4.92
CA GLU A 112 19.15 14.53 -3.72
C GLU A 112 18.19 14.03 -2.65
N GLN A 113 16.95 13.67 -3.03
CA GLN A 113 15.97 13.12 -2.12
C GLN A 113 16.40 11.75 -1.56
N LYS A 114 17.01 10.90 -2.40
CA LYS A 114 17.60 9.63 -1.95
C LYS A 114 18.77 9.85 -0.99
N ALA A 115 19.59 10.89 -1.19
CA ALA A 115 20.65 11.25 -0.27
C ALA A 115 20.08 11.71 1.09
N ASP A 116 19.01 12.51 1.11
CA ASP A 116 18.32 12.92 2.33
C ASP A 116 17.79 11.69 3.10
N VAL A 117 17.13 10.73 2.41
CA VAL A 117 16.66 9.48 3.01
C VAL A 117 17.81 8.68 3.61
N ASN A 118 18.90 8.49 2.86
CA ASN A 118 20.05 7.71 3.31
C ASN A 118 20.72 8.34 4.54
N THR A 119 20.76 9.66 4.62
CA THR A 119 21.33 10.39 5.77
C THR A 119 20.45 10.24 7.01
N LEU A 120 19.15 10.48 6.88
CA LEU A 120 18.22 10.45 8.03
C LEU A 120 17.96 9.05 8.57
N PHE A 121 17.95 8.06 7.70
CA PHE A 121 17.72 6.66 8.06
C PHE A 121 19.01 5.82 8.12
N ALA A 122 20.17 6.47 8.36
CA ALA A 122 21.42 5.75 8.49
C ALA A 122 21.32 4.66 9.58
N GLY A 123 21.66 3.43 9.23
CA GLY A 123 21.56 2.27 10.14
C GLY A 123 20.18 1.58 10.17
N TRP A 124 19.13 2.13 9.53
CA TRP A 124 17.83 1.45 9.44
C TRP A 124 17.81 0.45 8.28
N LYS A 125 17.25 -0.73 8.54
CA LYS A 125 17.04 -1.75 7.50
C LYS A 125 15.93 -1.29 6.54
N ASN A 126 16.12 -1.59 5.25
CA ASN A 126 15.11 -1.36 4.20
C ASN A 126 14.62 0.09 4.05
N ALA A 127 15.35 1.08 4.55
CA ALA A 127 14.98 2.50 4.47
C ALA A 127 14.79 2.98 3.01
N GLY A 128 15.48 2.40 2.04
CA GLY A 128 15.34 2.71 0.61
C GLY A 128 13.97 2.36 0.01
N ASN A 129 13.12 1.61 0.72
CA ASN A 129 11.75 1.29 0.31
C ASN A 129 10.71 2.26 0.91
N LEU A 130 11.13 3.17 1.79
CA LEU A 130 10.25 4.16 2.40
C LEU A 130 10.02 5.35 1.46
N ASP A 131 8.80 5.85 1.42
CA ASP A 131 8.46 7.08 0.72
C ASP A 131 9.10 8.31 1.39
N TYR A 132 9.36 9.36 0.62
CA TYR A 132 10.08 10.55 1.08
C TYR A 132 9.45 11.22 2.30
N VAL A 133 8.12 11.19 2.40
CA VAL A 133 7.36 11.71 3.55
C VAL A 133 7.77 11.08 4.88
N CYS A 134 8.28 9.85 4.89
CA CYS A 134 8.75 9.16 6.09
C CYS A 134 9.91 9.90 6.80
N CYS A 135 10.67 10.71 6.05
CA CYS A 135 11.74 11.54 6.61
C CYS A 135 11.24 12.52 7.67
N TRP A 136 10.04 13.08 7.48
CA TRP A 136 9.44 13.99 8.46
C TRP A 136 9.00 13.28 9.73
N TYR A 137 8.47 12.06 9.62
CA TYR A 137 8.17 11.21 10.79
C TYR A 137 9.43 10.95 11.61
N LYS A 138 10.50 10.55 10.95
CA LYS A 138 11.79 10.28 11.61
C LYS A 138 12.32 11.54 12.29
N LYS A 139 12.39 12.66 11.58
CA LYS A 139 12.96 13.91 12.08
C LYS A 139 12.13 14.49 13.22
N ALA A 140 10.80 14.47 13.12
CA ALA A 140 9.90 14.86 14.20
C ALA A 140 10.07 13.97 15.43
N SER A 141 10.16 12.65 15.23
CA SER A 141 10.34 11.68 16.32
C SER A 141 11.66 11.89 17.06
N ASP A 142 12.75 12.19 16.34
CA ASP A 142 14.04 12.46 16.96
C ASP A 142 14.00 13.75 17.82
N LEU A 143 13.33 14.80 17.31
CA LEU A 143 13.18 16.04 18.06
C LEU A 143 12.27 15.90 19.28
N MET A 144 11.21 15.09 19.17
CA MET A 144 10.24 14.87 20.26
C MET A 144 10.77 14.03 21.42
N ARG A 145 11.92 13.37 21.27
CA ARG A 145 12.47 12.50 22.31
C ARG A 145 12.64 13.27 23.63
N ASP A 146 12.13 12.69 24.71
CA ASP A 146 12.17 13.24 26.07
C ASP A 146 11.49 14.61 26.21
N THR A 147 10.48 14.87 25.39
CA THR A 147 9.68 16.10 25.43
C THR A 147 8.18 15.81 25.45
N ALA A 148 7.37 16.86 25.75
CA ALA A 148 5.92 16.81 25.62
C ALA A 148 5.41 17.26 24.26
N ILE A 149 6.29 17.46 23.28
CA ILE A 149 5.94 17.86 21.91
C ILE A 149 5.07 16.81 21.26
N ARG A 150 4.06 17.24 20.52
CA ARG A 150 3.16 16.38 19.72
C ARG A 150 3.29 16.71 18.25
N SER A 151 3.23 15.70 17.41
CA SER A 151 3.29 15.89 15.97
C SER A 151 2.04 15.37 15.27
N ALA A 152 1.62 16.06 14.20
CA ALA A 152 0.58 15.57 13.30
C ALA A 152 0.98 15.85 11.85
N LEU A 153 1.07 14.80 11.04
CA LEU A 153 1.47 14.90 9.64
C LEU A 153 0.39 14.35 8.71
N VAL A 154 0.18 15.08 7.62
CA VAL A 154 -0.54 14.56 6.46
C VAL A 154 0.44 13.76 5.63
N SER A 155 0.05 12.59 5.17
CA SER A 155 0.89 11.74 4.33
C SER A 155 0.07 10.89 3.38
N THR A 156 0.71 10.32 2.37
CA THR A 156 0.10 9.26 1.59
C THR A 156 -0.21 8.06 2.48
N ASN A 157 -1.27 7.33 2.16
CA ASN A 157 -1.67 6.15 2.94
C ASN A 157 -0.64 5.01 2.92
N SER A 158 0.40 5.10 2.08
CA SER A 158 1.51 4.15 2.02
C SER A 158 2.25 3.96 3.34
N VAL A 159 2.31 4.99 4.20
CA VAL A 159 2.98 4.92 5.52
C VAL A 159 2.31 3.95 6.49
N SER A 160 1.05 3.58 6.23
CA SER A 160 0.25 2.65 7.05
C SER A 160 -0.07 1.34 6.34
N GLN A 161 0.73 0.94 5.34
CA GLN A 161 0.43 -0.20 4.47
C GLN A 161 1.70 -0.99 4.11
N GLY A 162 1.51 -2.29 3.86
CA GLY A 162 2.55 -3.15 3.34
C GLY A 162 3.81 -3.16 4.21
N GLU A 163 4.96 -3.24 3.57
CA GLU A 163 6.27 -3.27 4.24
C GLU A 163 6.64 -1.95 4.93
N SER A 164 6.03 -0.83 4.52
CA SER A 164 6.30 0.49 5.13
C SER A 164 5.94 0.51 6.61
N VAL A 165 4.93 -0.25 7.03
CA VAL A 165 4.53 -0.32 8.45
C VAL A 165 5.65 -0.88 9.31
N ALA A 166 6.24 -2.00 8.92
CA ALA A 166 7.36 -2.58 9.67
C ALA A 166 8.62 -1.70 9.57
N ASN A 167 8.91 -1.15 8.39
CA ASN A 167 10.13 -0.39 8.14
C ASN A 167 10.12 0.99 8.82
N LEU A 168 8.96 1.62 9.00
CA LEU A 168 8.82 2.94 9.63
C LEU A 168 8.41 2.84 11.10
N TRP A 169 7.26 2.19 11.37
CA TRP A 169 6.64 2.27 12.69
C TRP A 169 7.32 1.38 13.73
N LYS A 170 7.85 0.21 13.34
CA LYS A 170 8.53 -0.65 14.31
C LYS A 170 9.68 0.08 15.02
N PRO A 171 10.68 0.67 14.32
CA PRO A 171 11.75 1.40 15.00
C PRO A 171 11.26 2.64 15.75
N LEU A 172 10.22 3.33 15.27
CA LEU A 172 9.66 4.48 15.97
C LEU A 172 8.99 4.07 17.29
N PHE A 173 8.21 2.98 17.29
CA PHE A 173 7.55 2.48 18.49
C PHE A 173 8.57 1.90 19.49
N GLU A 174 9.62 1.24 19.00
CA GLU A 174 10.75 0.80 19.84
C GLU A 174 11.49 1.99 20.47
N ALA A 175 11.48 3.16 19.82
CA ALA A 175 12.02 4.41 20.37
C ALA A 175 11.03 5.17 21.28
N GLY A 176 9.87 4.58 21.62
CA GLY A 176 8.89 5.16 22.53
C GLY A 176 7.83 6.05 21.88
N ILE A 177 7.81 6.16 20.55
CA ILE A 177 6.74 6.85 19.84
C ILE A 177 5.45 6.04 19.89
N HIS A 178 4.31 6.71 20.00
CA HIS A 178 2.98 6.10 19.88
C HIS A 178 2.05 7.00 19.10
N ILE A 179 1.02 6.41 18.49
CA ILE A 179 0.00 7.14 17.73
C ILE A 179 -1.10 7.53 18.69
N ASP A 180 -1.43 8.83 18.72
CA ASP A 180 -2.45 9.43 19.57
C ASP A 180 -3.81 9.45 18.89
N PHE A 181 -3.83 9.82 17.60
CA PHE A 181 -5.03 9.81 16.77
C PHE A 181 -4.66 9.55 15.30
N ALA A 182 -5.62 9.09 14.51
CA ALA A 182 -5.42 9.00 13.08
C ALA A 182 -6.73 9.20 12.30
N TYR A 183 -6.64 9.92 11.20
CA TYR A 183 -7.63 9.87 10.13
C TYR A 183 -7.22 8.77 9.15
N ARG A 184 -8.03 7.72 9.07
CA ARG A 184 -7.81 6.61 8.12
C ARG A 184 -7.98 7.12 6.69
N THR A 185 -7.51 6.35 5.74
CA THR A 185 -7.45 6.73 4.33
C THR A 185 -8.69 7.49 3.86
N PHE A 186 -8.48 8.70 3.40
CA PHE A 186 -9.47 9.54 2.76
C PHE A 186 -8.91 10.08 1.43
N ARG A 187 -9.82 10.43 0.53
CA ARG A 187 -9.45 11.03 -0.74
C ARG A 187 -9.24 12.53 -0.55
N TRP A 188 -8.04 12.99 -0.89
CA TRP A 188 -7.78 14.42 -0.98
C TRP A 188 -8.08 14.89 -2.40
N ASP A 189 -9.10 15.70 -2.57
CA ASP A 189 -9.44 16.34 -3.84
C ASP A 189 -8.81 17.74 -3.86
N SER A 190 -7.83 17.93 -4.73
CA SER A 190 -7.24 19.25 -4.98
C SER A 190 -8.25 20.14 -5.71
N GLU A 191 -8.36 21.40 -5.31
CA GLU A 191 -9.14 22.43 -6.03
C GLU A 191 -8.44 22.89 -7.33
N ALA A 192 -7.24 22.39 -7.62
CA ALA A 192 -6.50 22.69 -8.84
C ALA A 192 -7.20 22.14 -10.08
N SER A 193 -7.01 22.84 -11.22
CA SER A 193 -7.60 22.48 -12.52
C SER A 193 -7.22 21.07 -13.03
N GLN A 194 -6.07 20.53 -12.59
CA GLN A 194 -5.70 19.12 -12.76
C GLN A 194 -5.92 18.40 -11.42
N LYS A 195 -7.03 17.68 -11.30
CA LYS A 195 -7.38 16.92 -10.11
C LYS A 195 -6.46 15.72 -9.92
N ALA A 196 -5.38 15.90 -9.18
CA ALA A 196 -4.62 14.77 -8.66
C ALA A 196 -5.40 14.17 -7.46
N HIS A 197 -5.97 13.00 -7.63
CA HIS A 197 -6.63 12.26 -6.56
C HIS A 197 -5.58 11.53 -5.73
N VAL A 198 -5.24 12.06 -4.57
CA VAL A 198 -4.28 11.44 -3.66
C VAL A 198 -5.03 10.85 -2.46
N HIS A 199 -4.67 9.64 -2.07
CA HIS A 199 -5.21 8.99 -0.89
C HIS A 199 -4.30 9.25 0.30
N CYS A 200 -4.82 10.02 1.26
CA CYS A 200 -4.08 10.53 2.39
C CYS A 200 -4.53 9.90 3.70
N VAL A 201 -3.65 9.97 4.68
CA VAL A 201 -3.92 9.76 6.10
C VAL A 201 -3.43 10.98 6.87
N ILE A 202 -4.00 11.24 8.05
CA ILE A 202 -3.44 12.18 9.02
C ILE A 202 -3.11 11.37 10.27
N ILE A 203 -1.87 11.46 10.73
CA ILE A 203 -1.42 10.69 11.88
C ILE A 203 -0.85 11.66 12.92
N GLY A 204 -1.48 11.69 14.09
CA GLY A 204 -0.99 12.39 15.27
C GLY A 204 -0.21 11.42 16.16
N PHE A 205 1.00 11.80 16.55
CA PHE A 205 1.90 10.94 17.33
C PHE A 205 2.75 11.75 18.31
N SER A 206 3.21 11.08 19.37
CA SER A 206 4.03 11.67 20.42
C SER A 206 4.94 10.63 21.08
N SER A 207 5.92 11.09 21.87
CA SER A 207 6.76 10.23 22.72
C SER A 207 6.32 10.25 24.19
N ALA A 208 5.73 11.36 24.65
CA ALA A 208 5.23 11.47 26.01
C ALA A 208 3.86 10.82 26.18
N PRO A 209 3.57 10.21 27.33
CA PRO A 209 2.24 9.66 27.60
C PRO A 209 1.13 10.69 27.34
N ASN A 210 0.13 10.30 26.57
CA ASN A 210 -1.02 11.16 26.29
C ASN A 210 -2.16 10.77 27.22
N PRO A 211 -2.61 11.67 28.13
CA PRO A 211 -3.74 11.39 29.01
C PRO A 211 -5.10 11.40 28.29
N LYS A 212 -5.14 11.90 27.04
CA LYS A 212 -6.35 11.88 26.22
C LYS A 212 -6.59 10.50 25.61
N GLU A 213 -7.85 10.16 25.43
CA GLU A 213 -8.24 8.96 24.72
C GLU A 213 -7.73 8.98 23.27
N LYS A 214 -7.33 7.82 22.77
CA LYS A 214 -6.93 7.66 21.37
C LYS A 214 -8.16 7.64 20.48
N VAL A 215 -8.09 8.32 19.34
CA VAL A 215 -9.25 8.45 18.44
C VAL A 215 -8.87 8.05 17.01
N LEU A 216 -9.64 7.13 16.43
CA LEU A 216 -9.63 6.80 15.01
C LEU A 216 -10.79 7.47 14.29
N TYR A 217 -10.48 8.18 13.22
CA TYR A 217 -11.47 8.81 12.34
C TYR A 217 -11.57 8.02 11.03
N SER A 218 -12.78 7.64 10.64
CA SER A 218 -13.04 6.90 9.41
C SER A 218 -14.42 7.22 8.86
N GLY A 219 -14.54 7.58 7.59
CA GLY A 219 -15.83 7.85 6.94
C GLY A 219 -16.67 8.94 7.61
N GLY A 220 -16.04 9.92 8.23
CA GLY A 220 -16.73 11.00 8.97
C GLY A 220 -17.09 10.65 10.42
N HIS A 221 -16.80 9.45 10.88
CA HIS A 221 -17.06 8.99 12.26
C HIS A 221 -15.76 8.98 13.07
N ALA A 222 -15.88 9.37 14.35
CA ALA A 222 -14.82 9.27 15.34
C ALA A 222 -15.10 8.08 16.27
N GLN A 223 -14.10 7.23 16.48
CA GLN A 223 -14.17 6.09 17.38
C GLN A 223 -13.06 6.22 18.43
N ILE A 224 -13.43 6.18 19.71
CA ILE A 224 -12.49 6.02 20.81
C ILE A 224 -11.95 4.60 20.78
N VAL A 225 -10.63 4.44 20.86
CA VAL A 225 -9.94 3.17 20.72
C VAL A 225 -8.89 3.00 21.82
N HIS A 226 -8.59 1.74 22.12
CA HIS A 226 -7.60 1.42 23.14
C HIS A 226 -6.18 1.65 22.65
N ASN A 227 -5.88 1.20 21.42
CA ASN A 227 -4.59 1.40 20.80
C ASN A 227 -4.74 1.73 19.31
N ILE A 228 -3.72 2.38 18.74
CA ILE A 228 -3.62 2.61 17.29
C ILE A 228 -2.27 2.08 16.85
N ASN A 229 -2.28 0.97 16.10
CA ASN A 229 -1.06 0.39 15.55
C ASN A 229 -0.62 1.04 14.24
N GLY A 230 0.51 0.62 13.69
CA GLY A 230 1.04 1.17 12.44
C GLY A 230 0.17 0.96 11.19
N TYR A 231 -0.81 0.03 11.23
CA TYR A 231 -1.82 -0.16 10.19
C TYR A 231 -3.06 0.72 10.38
N LEU A 232 -3.06 1.58 11.40
CA LEU A 232 -4.19 2.42 11.84
C LEU A 232 -5.43 1.58 12.19
N LEU A 233 -5.21 0.51 12.94
CA LEU A 233 -6.23 -0.38 13.46
C LEU A 233 -6.20 -0.35 15.00
N ASP A 234 -7.39 -0.57 15.61
CA ASP A 234 -7.53 -0.71 17.07
C ASP A 234 -7.12 -2.13 17.48
N MET A 235 -5.83 -2.33 17.67
CA MET A 235 -5.24 -3.60 18.13
C MET A 235 -3.79 -3.40 18.58
N ASP A 236 -3.19 -4.45 19.14
CA ASP A 236 -1.80 -4.46 19.55
C ASP A 236 -0.83 -4.12 18.40
N ASN A 237 0.36 -3.66 18.76
CA ASN A 237 1.40 -3.33 17.81
C ASN A 237 2.05 -4.61 17.26
N VAL A 238 1.65 -4.99 16.06
CA VAL A 238 2.20 -6.11 15.30
C VAL A 238 2.78 -5.60 14.00
N PHE A 239 3.98 -6.06 13.66
CA PHE A 239 4.70 -5.66 12.46
C PHE A 239 4.94 -6.88 11.58
N VAL A 240 4.30 -6.90 10.41
CA VAL A 240 4.49 -7.95 9.42
C VAL A 240 5.70 -7.58 8.56
N GLU A 241 6.79 -8.28 8.77
CA GLU A 241 8.04 -8.06 8.04
C GLU A 241 8.05 -8.82 6.71
N SER A 242 8.78 -8.30 5.72
CA SER A 242 8.94 -8.96 4.42
C SER A 242 9.69 -10.29 4.55
N ARG A 243 9.14 -11.37 3.96
CA ARG A 243 9.70 -12.72 3.98
C ARG A 243 9.80 -13.29 2.58
N ASN A 244 10.90 -13.96 2.28
CA ASN A 244 11.13 -14.61 0.98
C ASN A 244 10.43 -15.96 0.86
N LYS A 245 10.17 -16.64 1.99
CA LYS A 245 9.52 -17.96 2.06
C LYS A 245 8.31 -17.94 2.98
N PRO A 246 7.32 -18.81 2.76
CA PRO A 246 6.18 -18.94 3.65
C PRO A 246 6.58 -19.27 5.09
N LEU A 247 5.86 -18.67 6.04
CA LEU A 247 5.98 -18.92 7.47
C LEU A 247 5.47 -20.32 7.84
N CYS A 248 4.43 -20.78 7.15
CA CYS A 248 3.85 -22.11 7.32
C CYS A 248 4.35 -23.07 6.22
N ASN A 249 4.23 -24.37 6.47
CA ASN A 249 4.58 -25.41 5.49
C ASN A 249 3.49 -25.52 4.41
N VAL A 250 3.57 -24.65 3.42
CA VAL A 250 2.64 -24.54 2.29
C VAL A 250 3.43 -24.32 0.99
N PRO A 251 2.83 -24.55 -0.19
CA PRO A 251 3.51 -24.34 -1.48
C PRO A 251 4.10 -22.93 -1.61
N GLU A 252 5.28 -22.82 -2.20
CA GLU A 252 5.93 -21.52 -2.43
C GLU A 252 5.20 -20.74 -3.52
N ILE A 253 5.02 -19.44 -3.30
CA ILE A 253 4.42 -18.52 -4.26
C ILE A 253 5.51 -17.80 -5.07
N GLY A 254 5.28 -17.66 -6.38
CA GLY A 254 6.17 -16.94 -7.28
C GLY A 254 5.45 -15.83 -8.05
N ILE A 255 6.22 -15.06 -8.80
CA ILE A 255 5.68 -14.22 -9.87
C ILE A 255 5.58 -15.05 -11.15
N GLY A 256 4.68 -14.71 -12.05
CA GLY A 256 4.67 -15.27 -13.39
C GLY A 256 5.90 -14.86 -14.21
N ASN A 257 5.85 -15.10 -15.50
CA ASN A 257 6.97 -14.88 -16.41
C ASN A 257 7.23 -13.39 -16.65
N LYS A 258 8.51 -13.00 -16.79
CA LYS A 258 8.91 -11.63 -17.10
C LYS A 258 9.82 -11.61 -18.33
N PRO A 259 9.29 -11.29 -19.51
CA PRO A 259 10.05 -11.39 -20.75
C PRO A 259 11.18 -10.36 -20.85
N ILE A 260 10.95 -9.09 -20.52
CA ILE A 260 11.81 -7.92 -20.85
C ILE A 260 12.10 -7.91 -22.36
N ASP A 261 11.01 -7.78 -23.12
CA ASP A 261 11.00 -7.91 -24.58
C ASP A 261 10.50 -6.65 -25.31
N GLY A 262 10.11 -5.59 -24.57
CA GLY A 262 9.50 -4.39 -25.15
C GLY A 262 8.17 -4.65 -25.87
N GLY A 263 7.50 -5.75 -25.57
CA GLY A 263 6.25 -6.16 -26.19
C GLY A 263 6.41 -6.95 -27.50
N ASN A 264 7.65 -7.27 -27.90
CA ASN A 264 7.92 -7.98 -29.15
C ASN A 264 7.40 -9.43 -29.18
N TYR A 265 7.20 -10.05 -28.02
CA TYR A 265 6.68 -11.42 -27.92
C TYR A 265 5.21 -11.50 -27.54
N LEU A 266 4.54 -10.37 -27.34
CA LEU A 266 3.13 -10.34 -26.91
C LEU A 266 2.23 -9.87 -28.04
N PHE A 267 1.13 -10.58 -28.25
CA PHE A 267 0.20 -10.39 -29.36
C PHE A 267 -1.23 -10.39 -28.86
N THR A 268 -2.11 -9.63 -29.55
CA THR A 268 -3.54 -9.91 -29.51
C THR A 268 -3.85 -11.16 -30.29
N GLN A 269 -5.09 -11.63 -30.27
CA GLN A 269 -5.50 -12.77 -31.07
C GLN A 269 -5.36 -12.48 -32.57
N GLU A 270 -5.82 -11.31 -33.03
CA GLU A 270 -5.75 -10.88 -34.42
C GLU A 270 -4.31 -10.75 -34.91
N GLU A 271 -3.43 -10.17 -34.09
CA GLU A 271 -2.01 -10.06 -34.41
C GLU A 271 -1.33 -11.44 -34.52
N MET A 272 -1.67 -12.37 -33.63
CA MET A 272 -1.16 -13.74 -33.66
C MET A 272 -1.62 -14.46 -34.92
N GLU A 273 -2.91 -14.39 -35.25
CA GLU A 273 -3.48 -15.01 -36.46
C GLU A 273 -2.81 -14.45 -37.73
N ALA A 274 -2.66 -13.12 -37.84
CA ALA A 274 -1.98 -12.48 -38.94
C ALA A 274 -0.49 -12.87 -39.04
N PHE A 275 0.16 -13.07 -37.88
CA PHE A 275 1.55 -13.53 -37.84
C PHE A 275 1.66 -14.99 -38.34
N VAL A 276 0.79 -15.88 -37.86
CA VAL A 276 0.76 -17.29 -38.26
C VAL A 276 0.42 -17.45 -39.75
N GLN A 277 -0.43 -16.59 -40.32
CA GLN A 277 -0.67 -16.60 -41.77
C GLN A 277 0.59 -16.33 -42.58
N LYS A 278 1.48 -15.44 -42.11
CA LYS A 278 2.76 -15.13 -42.77
C LYS A 278 3.81 -16.20 -42.49
N GLU A 279 3.78 -16.78 -41.32
CA GLU A 279 4.79 -17.69 -40.80
C GLU A 279 4.14 -18.88 -40.06
N PRO A 280 3.54 -19.84 -40.81
CA PRO A 280 2.76 -20.94 -40.21
C PRO A 280 3.58 -21.81 -39.24
N GLN A 281 4.89 -21.90 -39.42
CA GLN A 281 5.77 -22.67 -38.56
C GLN A 281 5.89 -22.11 -37.13
N ALA A 282 5.53 -20.84 -36.92
CA ALA A 282 5.54 -20.19 -35.62
C ALA A 282 4.36 -20.61 -34.74
N GLN A 283 3.28 -21.17 -35.32
CA GLN A 283 2.04 -21.52 -34.57
C GLN A 283 2.32 -22.35 -33.32
N LYS A 284 3.21 -23.34 -33.40
CA LYS A 284 3.54 -24.23 -32.27
C LYS A 284 4.23 -23.53 -31.09
N TYR A 285 4.76 -22.31 -31.31
CA TYR A 285 5.43 -21.52 -30.29
C TYR A 285 4.52 -20.48 -29.63
N PHE A 286 3.30 -20.30 -30.15
CA PHE A 286 2.33 -19.43 -29.49
C PHE A 286 1.66 -20.14 -28.32
N LYS A 287 1.66 -19.48 -27.17
CA LYS A 287 0.98 -19.93 -25.96
C LYS A 287 0.04 -18.84 -25.45
N PRO A 288 -1.12 -19.18 -24.88
CA PRO A 288 -1.97 -18.22 -24.21
C PRO A 288 -1.19 -17.51 -23.10
N TRP A 289 -1.40 -16.20 -22.97
CA TRP A 289 -0.71 -15.32 -22.02
C TRP A 289 -1.72 -14.56 -21.18
N TYR A 290 -1.60 -14.70 -19.85
CA TYR A 290 -2.50 -14.06 -18.90
C TYR A 290 -1.74 -13.17 -17.91
N GLY A 291 -2.09 -11.88 -17.87
CA GLY A 291 -1.86 -10.98 -16.76
C GLY A 291 -3.12 -10.86 -15.88
N SER A 292 -3.14 -9.90 -14.98
CA SER A 292 -4.30 -9.68 -14.10
C SER A 292 -5.56 -9.29 -14.87
N GLN A 293 -5.43 -8.47 -15.90
CA GLN A 293 -6.57 -8.03 -16.72
C GLN A 293 -7.12 -9.17 -17.58
N GLU A 294 -6.24 -9.87 -18.27
CA GLU A 294 -6.60 -10.99 -19.14
C GLU A 294 -7.29 -12.09 -18.33
N PHE A 295 -6.79 -12.38 -17.13
CA PHE A 295 -7.38 -13.37 -16.24
C PHE A 295 -8.77 -12.97 -15.73
N ILE A 296 -8.90 -11.72 -15.25
CA ILE A 296 -10.15 -11.23 -14.67
C ILE A 296 -11.23 -11.05 -15.74
N ASN A 297 -10.86 -10.58 -16.95
CA ASN A 297 -11.81 -10.28 -18.03
C ASN A 297 -11.97 -11.41 -19.06
N ARG A 298 -11.28 -12.54 -18.86
CA ARG A 298 -11.29 -13.70 -19.80
C ARG A 298 -10.93 -13.33 -21.25
N CYS A 299 -10.00 -12.39 -21.43
CA CYS A 299 -9.52 -11.94 -22.74
C CYS A 299 -8.03 -12.28 -22.89
N PRO A 300 -7.67 -13.52 -23.27
CA PRO A 300 -6.27 -13.94 -23.37
C PRO A 300 -5.53 -13.14 -24.44
N ARG A 301 -4.25 -12.87 -24.16
CA ARG A 301 -3.26 -12.51 -25.17
C ARG A 301 -2.47 -13.76 -25.52
N TYR A 302 -1.57 -13.61 -26.47
CA TYR A 302 -0.70 -14.71 -26.90
C TYR A 302 0.75 -14.30 -26.78
N CYS A 303 1.59 -15.26 -26.40
CA CYS A 303 3.02 -15.06 -26.29
C CYS A 303 3.76 -16.01 -27.24
N LEU A 304 4.63 -15.45 -28.07
CA LEU A 304 5.56 -16.20 -28.89
C LEU A 304 6.72 -16.69 -27.99
N TRP A 305 6.58 -17.92 -27.47
CA TRP A 305 7.57 -18.55 -26.60
C TRP A 305 8.61 -19.31 -27.41
N LEU A 306 9.80 -18.72 -27.58
CA LEU A 306 10.90 -19.26 -28.38
C LEU A 306 12.00 -19.94 -27.55
N GLY A 307 11.79 -20.14 -26.24
CA GLY A 307 12.80 -20.71 -25.35
C GLY A 307 13.22 -22.15 -25.68
N GLU A 308 12.33 -22.89 -26.37
CA GLU A 308 12.57 -24.25 -26.83
C GLU A 308 12.87 -24.32 -28.34
N CYS A 309 12.87 -23.18 -29.03
CA CYS A 309 13.13 -23.10 -30.45
C CYS A 309 14.63 -23.30 -30.75
N THR A 310 14.94 -24.23 -31.63
CA THR A 310 16.30 -24.46 -32.05
C THR A 310 16.78 -23.36 -33.03
N PRO A 311 18.07 -23.04 -33.09
CA PRO A 311 18.59 -22.07 -34.07
C PRO A 311 18.28 -22.41 -35.54
N SER A 312 18.15 -23.69 -35.86
CA SER A 312 17.78 -24.15 -37.21
C SER A 312 16.31 -23.89 -37.53
N GLU A 313 15.40 -24.02 -36.55
CA GLU A 313 14.01 -23.68 -36.70
C GLU A 313 13.81 -22.17 -36.80
N LEU A 314 14.50 -21.40 -35.92
CA LEU A 314 14.40 -19.94 -35.91
C LEU A 314 14.84 -19.33 -37.24
N ARG A 315 15.89 -19.85 -37.87
CA ARG A 315 16.31 -19.40 -39.21
C ARG A 315 15.26 -19.59 -40.30
N LYS A 316 14.31 -20.51 -40.11
CA LYS A 316 13.19 -20.73 -41.04
C LYS A 316 12.00 -19.81 -40.78
N MET A 317 12.11 -18.96 -39.74
CA MET A 317 11.06 -18.05 -39.28
C MET A 317 11.58 -16.60 -39.28
N PRO A 318 11.67 -15.94 -40.44
CA PRO A 318 12.31 -14.62 -40.59
C PRO A 318 11.55 -13.54 -39.80
N GLU A 319 10.23 -13.58 -39.68
CA GLU A 319 9.47 -12.59 -38.88
C GLU A 319 9.71 -12.80 -37.37
N ALA A 320 9.78 -14.02 -36.90
CA ALA A 320 10.17 -14.33 -35.52
C ALA A 320 11.62 -13.89 -35.24
N LEU A 321 12.53 -14.13 -36.19
CA LEU A 321 13.95 -13.71 -36.07
C LEU A 321 14.06 -12.18 -35.91
N LYS A 322 13.34 -11.39 -36.72
CA LYS A 322 13.31 -9.93 -36.59
C LYS A 322 12.91 -9.47 -35.18
N ARG A 323 11.91 -10.14 -34.57
CA ARG A 323 11.49 -9.82 -33.20
C ARG A 323 12.57 -10.20 -32.17
N VAL A 324 13.25 -11.32 -32.37
CA VAL A 324 14.40 -11.74 -31.53
C VAL A 324 15.53 -10.71 -31.56
N GLU A 325 15.84 -10.19 -32.75
CA GLU A 325 16.84 -9.13 -32.94
C GLU A 325 16.43 -7.83 -32.24
N ALA A 326 15.15 -7.40 -32.39
CA ALA A 326 14.62 -6.23 -31.71
C ALA A 326 14.68 -6.37 -30.17
N VAL A 327 14.40 -7.55 -29.63
CA VAL A 327 14.55 -7.83 -28.19
C VAL A 327 16.02 -7.76 -27.76
N ARG A 328 16.93 -8.29 -28.56
CA ARG A 328 18.37 -8.20 -28.27
C ARG A 328 18.85 -6.76 -28.21
N GLU A 329 18.51 -5.95 -29.20
CA GLU A 329 18.86 -4.52 -29.25
C GLU A 329 18.31 -3.75 -28.06
N LEU A 330 17.03 -3.95 -27.74
CA LEU A 330 16.37 -3.34 -26.57
C LEU A 330 17.10 -3.68 -25.27
N ARG A 331 17.52 -4.92 -25.09
CA ARG A 331 18.26 -5.36 -23.90
C ARG A 331 19.67 -4.79 -23.84
N LEU A 332 20.36 -4.68 -24.97
CA LEU A 332 21.68 -4.05 -25.06
C LEU A 332 21.63 -2.56 -24.72
N ALA A 333 20.55 -1.86 -25.08
CA ALA A 333 20.36 -0.45 -24.78
C ALA A 333 19.99 -0.18 -23.29
N SER A 334 19.81 -1.21 -22.47
CA SER A 334 19.40 -1.08 -21.08
C SER A 334 20.50 -0.53 -20.18
N LYS A 335 20.12 0.31 -19.20
CA LYS A 335 21.03 0.77 -18.13
C LYS A 335 21.32 -0.32 -17.08
N SER A 336 20.56 -1.41 -17.08
CA SER A 336 20.70 -2.52 -16.13
C SER A 336 21.70 -3.56 -16.66
N ALA A 337 22.81 -3.77 -15.98
CA ALA A 337 23.79 -4.78 -16.33
C ALA A 337 23.20 -6.21 -16.43
N GLY A 338 22.23 -6.55 -15.57
CA GLY A 338 21.52 -7.83 -15.64
C GLY A 338 20.68 -7.98 -16.91
N THR A 339 20.04 -6.89 -17.36
CA THR A 339 19.28 -6.89 -18.61
C THR A 339 20.21 -6.97 -19.83
N VAL A 340 21.33 -6.27 -19.81
CA VAL A 340 22.34 -6.34 -20.88
C VAL A 340 22.86 -7.78 -21.05
N LYS A 341 23.19 -8.48 -19.95
CA LYS A 341 23.60 -9.90 -20.01
C LYS A 341 22.53 -10.83 -20.62
N LEU A 342 21.26 -10.47 -20.45
CA LEU A 342 20.16 -11.25 -21.02
C LEU A 342 20.05 -11.12 -22.55
N ALA A 343 20.71 -10.14 -23.15
CA ALA A 343 20.78 -9.97 -24.61
C ALA A 343 21.53 -11.12 -25.32
N ASP A 344 22.36 -11.87 -24.61
CA ASP A 344 23.06 -13.07 -25.15
C ASP A 344 22.08 -14.24 -25.36
N LYS A 345 20.89 -14.20 -24.71
CA LYS A 345 19.84 -15.22 -24.82
C LYS A 345 18.50 -14.54 -25.13
N PRO A 346 18.34 -13.90 -26.30
CA PRO A 346 17.17 -13.07 -26.59
C PRO A 346 15.86 -13.85 -26.62
N THR A 347 15.86 -15.14 -26.93
CA THR A 347 14.70 -16.02 -26.94
C THR A 347 14.21 -16.43 -25.54
N ARG A 348 15.02 -16.17 -24.48
CA ARG A 348 14.68 -16.53 -23.10
C ARG A 348 14.10 -15.33 -22.35
N PHE A 349 13.26 -15.60 -21.36
CA PHE A 349 12.73 -14.56 -20.46
C PHE A 349 13.72 -14.27 -19.33
N HIS A 350 13.55 -13.11 -18.71
CA HIS A 350 14.29 -12.75 -17.50
C HIS A 350 13.87 -13.60 -16.30
N VAL A 351 12.55 -13.83 -16.18
CA VAL A 351 11.99 -14.79 -15.23
C VAL A 351 11.15 -15.77 -16.02
N GLU A 352 11.44 -17.05 -15.86
CA GLU A 352 10.69 -18.16 -16.41
C GLU A 352 10.10 -18.95 -15.24
N ASN A 353 8.78 -18.88 -15.10
CA ASN A 353 8.05 -19.62 -14.09
C ASN A 353 6.88 -20.34 -14.75
N MET A 354 7.15 -21.58 -15.13
CA MET A 354 6.27 -22.43 -15.93
C MET A 354 6.03 -23.74 -15.16
N PRO A 355 5.02 -23.78 -14.27
CA PRO A 355 4.70 -24.99 -13.49
C PRO A 355 4.39 -26.19 -14.40
N LYS A 356 4.78 -27.37 -13.98
CA LYS A 356 4.50 -28.63 -14.72
C LYS A 356 3.10 -29.18 -14.47
N GLY A 357 2.46 -28.77 -13.38
CA GLY A 357 1.09 -29.14 -13.00
C GLY A 357 0.17 -27.92 -12.95
N ASN A 358 -1.09 -28.14 -12.62
CA ASN A 358 -2.03 -27.05 -12.39
C ASN A 358 -1.55 -26.17 -11.23
N TYR A 359 -1.81 -24.87 -11.35
CA TYR A 359 -1.39 -23.86 -10.37
C TYR A 359 -2.48 -22.82 -10.14
N ILE A 360 -2.48 -22.21 -8.96
CA ILE A 360 -3.37 -21.09 -8.67
C ILE A 360 -2.76 -19.79 -9.19
N VAL A 361 -3.59 -18.96 -9.83
CA VAL A 361 -3.28 -17.58 -10.21
C VAL A 361 -3.98 -16.63 -9.26
N ILE A 362 -3.20 -15.67 -8.76
CA ILE A 362 -3.66 -14.57 -7.90
C ILE A 362 -3.31 -13.25 -8.58
N PRO A 363 -4.28 -12.42 -8.98
CA PRO A 363 -4.03 -11.10 -9.52
C PRO A 363 -3.25 -10.22 -8.53
N GLU A 364 -2.17 -9.58 -8.98
CA GLU A 364 -1.40 -8.67 -8.11
C GLU A 364 -2.23 -7.46 -7.67
N VAL A 365 -3.11 -6.96 -8.54
CA VAL A 365 -3.97 -5.81 -8.24
C VAL A 365 -5.43 -6.20 -8.36
N SER A 366 -6.21 -5.89 -7.33
CA SER A 366 -7.67 -6.09 -7.32
C SER A 366 -8.39 -4.86 -6.76
N SER A 367 -9.60 -4.61 -7.27
CA SER A 367 -10.44 -3.50 -6.80
C SER A 367 -10.79 -3.65 -5.33
N GLU A 368 -10.75 -2.54 -4.59
CA GLU A 368 -11.21 -2.44 -3.21
C GLU A 368 -12.70 -2.70 -3.02
N LYS A 369 -13.47 -2.59 -4.12
CA LYS A 369 -14.92 -2.85 -4.14
C LYS A 369 -15.26 -4.34 -4.17
N ARG A 370 -14.27 -5.22 -4.44
CA ARG A 370 -14.49 -6.67 -4.45
C ARG A 370 -14.32 -7.23 -3.05
N LYS A 371 -15.32 -7.96 -2.60
CA LYS A 371 -15.26 -8.70 -1.33
C LYS A 371 -14.18 -9.80 -1.35
N TYR A 372 -14.02 -10.47 -2.50
CA TYR A 372 -13.03 -11.51 -2.73
C TYR A 372 -12.14 -11.14 -3.93
N VAL A 373 -10.86 -11.35 -3.82
CA VAL A 373 -9.93 -11.28 -4.96
C VAL A 373 -10.22 -12.49 -5.87
N PRO A 374 -10.56 -12.29 -7.15
CA PRO A 374 -10.75 -13.40 -8.06
C PRO A 374 -9.45 -14.19 -8.22
N MET A 375 -9.44 -15.43 -7.76
CA MET A 375 -8.34 -16.38 -7.91
C MET A 375 -8.87 -17.60 -8.68
N GLY A 376 -7.99 -18.38 -9.30
CA GLY A 376 -8.42 -19.56 -10.02
C GLY A 376 -7.26 -20.45 -10.44
N PHE A 377 -7.58 -21.62 -10.94
CA PHE A 377 -6.60 -22.57 -11.48
C PHE A 377 -6.29 -22.27 -12.94
N MET A 378 -5.04 -22.52 -13.31
CA MET A 378 -4.53 -22.54 -14.68
C MET A 378 -3.78 -23.84 -14.95
N THR A 379 -3.73 -24.22 -16.21
CA THR A 379 -3.04 -25.39 -16.71
C THR A 379 -1.61 -25.05 -17.18
N PRO A 380 -0.69 -26.03 -17.27
CA PRO A 380 0.72 -25.80 -17.63
C PRO A 380 0.96 -25.22 -19.04
N ASP A 381 -0.01 -25.37 -19.94
CA ASP A 381 0.05 -24.82 -21.31
C ASP A 381 -0.15 -23.31 -21.38
N ILE A 382 -0.64 -22.70 -20.28
CA ILE A 382 -0.88 -21.27 -20.17
C ILE A 382 0.32 -20.59 -19.52
N LEU A 383 0.78 -19.48 -20.09
CA LEU A 383 1.81 -18.65 -19.50
C LEU A 383 1.18 -17.44 -18.78
N CYS A 384 1.64 -17.20 -17.56
CA CYS A 384 1.21 -16.04 -16.80
C CYS A 384 2.30 -14.97 -16.73
N SER A 385 1.91 -13.70 -16.78
CA SER A 385 2.81 -12.56 -16.64
C SER A 385 3.24 -12.33 -15.19
N ASN A 386 4.30 -11.56 -15.00
CA ASN A 386 4.75 -11.14 -13.66
C ASN A 386 3.76 -10.22 -12.91
N LEU A 387 2.67 -9.80 -13.57
CA LEU A 387 1.58 -9.02 -12.95
C LEU A 387 0.57 -9.88 -12.20
N VAL A 388 0.78 -11.18 -12.18
CA VAL A 388 0.06 -12.13 -11.32
C VAL A 388 1.04 -12.90 -10.45
N LYS A 389 0.56 -13.38 -9.32
CA LYS A 389 1.27 -14.37 -8.51
C LYS A 389 0.78 -15.75 -8.89
N ILE A 390 1.68 -16.71 -8.88
CA ILE A 390 1.36 -18.12 -9.16
C ILE A 390 1.82 -19.00 -8.01
N VAL A 391 0.98 -19.98 -7.66
CA VAL A 391 1.26 -20.95 -6.61
C VAL A 391 1.16 -22.33 -7.24
N PRO A 392 2.27 -23.03 -7.51
CA PRO A 392 2.27 -24.40 -8.01
C PRO A 392 1.94 -25.41 -6.90
N ASP A 393 1.73 -26.66 -7.26
CA ASP A 393 1.57 -27.80 -6.35
C ASP A 393 0.44 -27.64 -5.31
N VAL A 394 -0.64 -26.99 -5.71
CA VAL A 394 -1.78 -26.64 -4.87
C VAL A 394 -2.94 -27.59 -5.05
N THR A 395 -3.75 -27.74 -3.99
CA THR A 395 -5.01 -28.48 -3.98
C THR A 395 -6.20 -27.54 -3.80
N LEU A 396 -7.41 -28.09 -3.87
CA LEU A 396 -8.65 -27.38 -3.54
C LEU A 396 -8.65 -26.79 -2.11
N TYR A 397 -7.96 -27.45 -1.17
CA TYR A 397 -7.77 -26.93 0.18
C TYR A 397 -7.07 -25.57 0.17
N HIS A 398 -5.94 -25.46 -0.53
CA HIS A 398 -5.19 -24.21 -0.63
C HIS A 398 -6.04 -23.12 -1.28
N PHE A 399 -6.76 -23.47 -2.36
CA PHE A 399 -7.66 -22.52 -3.01
C PHE A 399 -8.78 -22.05 -2.08
N GLY A 400 -9.42 -22.98 -1.35
CA GLY A 400 -10.50 -22.67 -0.43
C GLY A 400 -10.05 -21.71 0.69
N VAL A 401 -8.87 -21.95 1.26
CA VAL A 401 -8.29 -21.06 2.28
C VAL A 401 -7.96 -19.68 1.70
N LEU A 402 -7.27 -19.62 0.56
CA LEU A 402 -6.83 -18.35 -0.06
C LEU A 402 -8.00 -17.47 -0.51
N ILE A 403 -9.11 -18.07 -0.96
CA ILE A 403 -10.26 -17.30 -1.44
C ILE A 403 -11.27 -16.98 -0.32
N SER A 404 -11.04 -17.42 0.91
CA SER A 404 -11.94 -17.22 2.04
C SER A 404 -11.91 -15.78 2.58
N ASN A 405 -12.97 -15.41 3.30
CA ASN A 405 -13.05 -14.15 4.02
C ASN A 405 -11.93 -13.96 5.05
N VAL A 406 -11.41 -15.06 5.63
CA VAL A 406 -10.31 -15.02 6.61
C VAL A 406 -9.03 -14.53 5.94
N HIS A 407 -8.66 -15.11 4.79
CA HIS A 407 -7.49 -14.64 4.04
C HIS A 407 -7.71 -13.24 3.46
N MET A 408 -8.94 -12.92 3.02
CA MET A 408 -9.26 -11.58 2.54
C MET A 408 -9.13 -10.53 3.67
N ALA A 409 -9.54 -10.83 4.89
CA ALA A 409 -9.37 -9.95 6.04
C ALA A 409 -7.88 -9.68 6.33
N TRP A 410 -7.07 -10.73 6.37
CA TRP A 410 -5.61 -10.61 6.47
C TRP A 410 -5.02 -9.75 5.37
N MET A 411 -5.32 -10.09 4.12
CA MET A 411 -4.83 -9.37 2.95
C MET A 411 -5.19 -7.88 3.01
N ARG A 412 -6.44 -7.53 3.32
CA ARG A 412 -6.88 -6.13 3.45
C ARG A 412 -6.15 -5.37 4.54
N ALA A 413 -5.79 -6.05 5.63
CA ALA A 413 -5.08 -5.43 6.75
C ALA A 413 -3.61 -5.15 6.43
N VAL A 414 -2.90 -6.10 5.78
CA VAL A 414 -1.43 -6.03 5.66
C VAL A 414 -0.93 -5.65 4.27
N CYS A 415 -1.74 -5.74 3.21
CA CYS A 415 -1.29 -5.48 1.85
C CYS A 415 -0.98 -4.00 1.62
N GLY A 416 -0.08 -3.72 0.68
CA GLY A 416 0.04 -2.41 0.08
C GLY A 416 -1.14 -2.09 -0.83
N ARG A 417 -1.26 -0.84 -1.25
CA ARG A 417 -2.29 -0.42 -2.19
C ARG A 417 -1.69 0.33 -3.38
N LEU A 418 -2.39 0.26 -4.50
CA LEU A 418 -2.17 1.12 -5.64
C LEU A 418 -3.40 2.02 -5.74
N GLU A 419 -3.30 3.28 -5.31
CA GLU A 419 -4.43 4.15 -5.00
C GLU A 419 -5.29 3.52 -3.88
N MET A 420 -6.54 3.07 -4.16
CA MET A 420 -7.36 2.31 -3.23
C MET A 420 -7.31 0.81 -3.46
N ARG A 421 -6.91 0.38 -4.67
CA ARG A 421 -6.88 -1.03 -5.09
C ARG A 421 -5.89 -1.83 -4.25
N TYR A 422 -6.27 -3.02 -3.82
CA TYR A 422 -5.40 -3.93 -3.10
C TYR A 422 -4.24 -4.39 -3.99
N ARG A 423 -3.02 -4.32 -3.47
CA ARG A 423 -1.83 -4.87 -4.12
C ARG A 423 -1.35 -6.09 -3.36
N TYR A 424 -1.71 -7.26 -3.86
CA TYR A 424 -1.31 -8.53 -3.28
C TYR A 424 0.18 -8.78 -3.46
N SER A 425 0.92 -8.89 -2.36
CA SER A 425 2.35 -9.21 -2.41
C SER A 425 2.62 -10.59 -1.83
N LYS A 426 3.59 -11.31 -2.42
CA LYS A 426 4.04 -12.60 -1.90
C LYS A 426 4.72 -12.43 -0.54
N ASP A 427 5.57 -11.41 -0.41
CA ASP A 427 6.49 -11.25 0.72
C ASP A 427 5.79 -10.74 2.00
N ILE A 428 4.66 -10.05 1.88
CA ILE A 428 3.89 -9.52 3.01
C ILE A 428 2.61 -10.32 3.22
N VAL A 429 1.83 -10.57 2.16
CA VAL A 429 0.49 -11.18 2.30
C VAL A 429 0.58 -12.68 2.43
N TYR A 430 1.13 -13.37 1.43
CA TYR A 430 1.12 -14.83 1.36
C TYR A 430 2.10 -15.47 2.34
N ASN A 431 3.36 -15.03 2.29
CA ASN A 431 4.44 -15.66 3.06
C ASN A 431 4.30 -15.48 4.58
N ASN A 432 3.53 -14.47 5.02
CA ASN A 432 3.28 -14.22 6.43
C ASN A 432 1.91 -14.68 6.91
N PHE A 433 1.07 -15.22 6.01
CA PHE A 433 -0.27 -15.65 6.39
C PHE A 433 -0.20 -16.85 7.34
N PRO A 434 -0.82 -16.76 8.52
CA PRO A 434 -0.88 -17.86 9.47
C PRO A 434 -1.97 -18.85 9.03
N TRP A 435 -1.57 -19.91 8.34
CA TRP A 435 -2.49 -20.94 7.85
C TRP A 435 -3.13 -21.72 9.00
N PRO A 436 -4.37 -22.23 8.84
CA PRO A 436 -4.99 -23.07 9.86
C PRO A 436 -4.32 -24.45 9.92
N ALA A 437 -4.46 -25.12 11.06
CA ALA A 437 -4.08 -26.51 11.25
C ALA A 437 -5.37 -27.39 11.30
N PRO A 438 -6.00 -27.70 10.16
CA PRO A 438 -7.28 -28.39 10.12
C PRO A 438 -7.12 -29.87 10.42
N THR A 439 -8.19 -30.49 10.95
CA THR A 439 -8.35 -31.93 10.92
C THR A 439 -8.59 -32.41 9.47
N ASP A 440 -8.45 -33.73 9.21
CA ASP A 440 -8.72 -34.30 7.88
C ASP A 440 -10.17 -34.03 7.43
N GLU A 441 -11.13 -34.10 8.34
CA GLU A 441 -12.54 -33.79 8.07
C GLU A 441 -12.74 -32.30 7.70
N GLN A 442 -12.09 -31.37 8.42
CA GLN A 442 -12.15 -29.95 8.12
C GLN A 442 -11.49 -29.65 6.77
N LYS A 443 -10.36 -30.30 6.46
CA LYS A 443 -9.69 -30.17 5.18
C LYS A 443 -10.58 -30.65 4.03
N ALA A 444 -11.17 -31.83 4.15
CA ALA A 444 -12.11 -32.37 3.16
C ALA A 444 -13.34 -31.46 2.98
N LYS A 445 -13.83 -30.85 4.08
CA LYS A 445 -14.94 -29.88 4.01
C LYS A 445 -14.56 -28.63 3.24
N ILE A 446 -13.37 -28.09 3.48
CA ILE A 446 -12.85 -26.94 2.73
C ILE A 446 -12.70 -27.28 1.24
N GLU A 447 -12.17 -28.45 0.91
CA GLU A 447 -12.02 -28.90 -0.48
C GLU A 447 -13.39 -29.03 -1.19
N GLN A 448 -14.38 -29.57 -0.50
CA GLN A 448 -15.76 -29.67 -1.00
C GLN A 448 -16.37 -28.27 -1.27
N THR A 449 -16.23 -27.34 -0.34
CA THR A 449 -16.79 -25.99 -0.49
C THR A 449 -16.01 -25.16 -1.51
N ALA A 450 -14.72 -25.38 -1.65
CA ALA A 450 -13.87 -24.79 -2.67
C ALA A 450 -14.29 -25.25 -4.08
N GLN A 451 -14.58 -26.56 -4.25
CA GLN A 451 -15.10 -27.08 -5.50
C GLN A 451 -16.46 -26.45 -5.85
N ALA A 452 -17.35 -26.28 -4.87
CA ALA A 452 -18.65 -25.64 -5.09
C ALA A 452 -18.53 -24.19 -5.60
N ILE A 453 -17.46 -23.45 -5.24
CA ILE A 453 -17.19 -22.11 -5.81
C ILE A 453 -16.87 -22.23 -7.31
N LEU A 454 -16.04 -23.21 -7.70
CA LEU A 454 -15.67 -23.41 -9.11
C LEU A 454 -16.90 -23.87 -9.92
N ASP A 455 -17.71 -24.77 -9.37
CA ASP A 455 -18.94 -25.23 -9.99
C ASP A 455 -19.94 -24.10 -10.20
N ALA A 456 -20.11 -23.23 -9.19
CA ALA A 456 -20.97 -22.05 -9.30
C ALA A 456 -20.49 -21.06 -10.38
N ARG A 457 -19.16 -20.89 -10.56
CA ARG A 457 -18.62 -20.08 -11.68
C ARG A 457 -18.91 -20.69 -13.04
N ASN A 458 -18.89 -22.02 -13.14
CA ASN A 458 -19.11 -22.75 -14.38
C ASN A 458 -20.57 -22.67 -14.86
N LEU A 459 -21.52 -22.28 -14.00
CA LEU A 459 -22.90 -21.99 -14.41
C LEU A 459 -22.99 -20.74 -15.30
N TYR A 460 -21.95 -19.90 -15.30
CA TYR A 460 -21.88 -18.62 -16.03
C TYR A 460 -20.66 -18.59 -16.98
N PRO A 461 -20.63 -19.44 -18.01
CA PRO A 461 -19.45 -19.61 -18.86
C PRO A 461 -19.10 -18.38 -19.69
N ASN A 462 -20.08 -17.52 -19.96
CA ASN A 462 -19.91 -16.31 -20.76
C ASN A 462 -19.55 -15.06 -19.94
N ASP A 463 -19.68 -15.12 -18.62
CA ASP A 463 -19.38 -14.00 -17.76
C ASP A 463 -17.90 -14.00 -17.37
N SER A 464 -17.32 -12.79 -17.33
CA SER A 464 -15.96 -12.62 -16.83
C SER A 464 -15.88 -12.74 -15.30
N LEU A 465 -14.69 -12.99 -14.76
CA LEU A 465 -14.51 -12.90 -13.30
C LEU A 465 -14.72 -11.47 -12.80
N ALA A 466 -14.59 -10.44 -13.67
CA ALA A 466 -14.93 -9.07 -13.32
C ALA A 466 -16.41 -8.94 -12.97
N ASP A 467 -17.27 -9.51 -13.79
CA ASP A 467 -18.72 -9.49 -13.63
C ASP A 467 -19.18 -10.35 -12.46
N LEU A 468 -18.65 -11.59 -12.36
CA LEU A 468 -18.99 -12.55 -11.30
C LEU A 468 -18.59 -12.05 -9.89
N TYR A 469 -17.58 -11.18 -9.78
CA TYR A 469 -17.07 -10.66 -8.52
C TYR A 469 -17.34 -9.16 -8.27
N ASP A 470 -18.19 -8.54 -9.06
CA ASP A 470 -18.78 -7.24 -8.69
C ASP A 470 -19.90 -7.51 -7.66
N GLU A 471 -19.87 -6.82 -6.54
CA GLU A 471 -20.83 -7.02 -5.43
C GLU A 471 -22.29 -6.84 -5.86
N ARG A 472 -22.56 -6.03 -6.90
CA ARG A 472 -23.89 -5.73 -7.40
C ARG A 472 -24.43 -6.83 -8.31
N THR A 473 -23.54 -7.52 -9.04
CA THR A 473 -23.91 -8.50 -10.09
C THR A 473 -23.55 -9.93 -9.71
N MET A 474 -22.86 -10.15 -8.57
CA MET A 474 -22.45 -11.48 -8.13
C MET A 474 -23.66 -12.43 -8.01
N PRO A 475 -23.65 -13.55 -8.75
CA PRO A 475 -24.77 -14.51 -8.73
C PRO A 475 -25.03 -15.07 -7.34
N PRO A 476 -26.31 -15.34 -7.00
CA PRO A 476 -26.68 -15.89 -5.68
C PRO A 476 -26.01 -17.22 -5.37
N GLU A 477 -25.85 -18.10 -6.35
CA GLU A 477 -25.20 -19.40 -6.23
C GLU A 477 -23.73 -19.25 -5.85
N LEU A 478 -23.02 -18.36 -6.54
CA LEU A 478 -21.62 -18.07 -6.26
C LEU A 478 -21.47 -17.43 -4.88
N ARG A 479 -22.33 -16.47 -4.52
CA ARG A 479 -22.35 -15.85 -3.20
C ARG A 479 -22.57 -16.88 -2.09
N ARG A 480 -23.51 -17.82 -2.30
CA ARG A 480 -23.79 -18.89 -1.34
C ARG A 480 -22.61 -19.86 -1.20
N ALA A 481 -21.98 -20.24 -2.30
CA ALA A 481 -20.79 -21.09 -2.29
C ALA A 481 -19.63 -20.45 -1.50
N HIS A 482 -19.36 -19.16 -1.72
CA HIS A 482 -18.38 -18.42 -0.93
C HIS A 482 -18.72 -18.40 0.56
N GLN A 483 -19.97 -18.12 0.92
CA GLN A 483 -20.40 -18.10 2.32
C GLN A 483 -20.23 -19.47 3.01
N GLN A 484 -20.44 -20.56 2.28
CA GLN A 484 -20.20 -21.91 2.80
C GLN A 484 -18.71 -22.18 3.00
N ASN A 485 -17.88 -21.77 2.05
CA ASN A 485 -16.43 -21.90 2.17
C ASN A 485 -15.88 -21.03 3.31
N ASP A 486 -16.37 -19.80 3.46
CA ASP A 486 -16.00 -18.93 4.57
C ASP A 486 -16.26 -19.59 5.93
N LYS A 487 -17.45 -20.20 6.10
CA LYS A 487 -17.80 -20.94 7.31
C LYS A 487 -16.86 -22.13 7.57
N ALA A 488 -16.57 -22.91 6.53
CA ALA A 488 -15.66 -24.06 6.65
C ALA A 488 -14.25 -23.65 7.07
N VAL A 489 -13.73 -22.57 6.47
CA VAL A 489 -12.40 -22.04 6.82
C VAL A 489 -12.41 -21.42 8.24
N MET A 490 -13.42 -20.62 8.60
CA MET A 490 -13.56 -20.09 9.96
C MET A 490 -13.58 -21.19 11.02
N GLN A 491 -14.29 -22.29 10.76
CA GLN A 491 -14.31 -23.46 11.65
C GLN A 491 -12.92 -24.11 11.79
N ALA A 492 -12.13 -24.16 10.73
CA ALA A 492 -10.77 -24.68 10.78
C ALA A 492 -9.82 -23.81 11.64
N TYR A 493 -10.11 -22.51 11.79
CA TYR A 493 -9.45 -21.63 12.73
C TYR A 493 -10.04 -21.66 14.15
N GLY A 494 -11.17 -22.33 14.37
CA GLY A 494 -11.91 -22.30 15.63
C GLY A 494 -12.64 -20.97 15.87
N PHE A 495 -12.90 -20.19 14.82
CA PHE A 495 -13.60 -18.91 14.94
C PHE A 495 -15.11 -19.10 15.04
N SER A 496 -15.75 -18.30 15.92
CA SER A 496 -17.22 -18.22 16.00
C SER A 496 -17.79 -17.58 14.74
N ILE A 497 -18.68 -18.27 14.05
CA ILE A 497 -19.33 -17.74 12.83
C ILE A 497 -20.20 -16.53 13.13
N ARG A 498 -20.77 -16.43 14.36
CA ARG A 498 -21.67 -15.33 14.75
C ARG A 498 -20.91 -14.09 15.23
N ASP A 499 -19.85 -14.31 16.03
CA ASP A 499 -19.22 -13.24 16.81
C ASP A 499 -17.94 -12.71 16.19
N THR A 500 -17.35 -13.46 15.22
CA THR A 500 -16.11 -13.03 14.57
C THR A 500 -16.40 -11.98 13.51
N THR A 501 -16.02 -10.76 13.80
CA THR A 501 -15.98 -9.63 12.84
C THR A 501 -14.67 -9.65 12.07
N GLU A 502 -14.54 -8.83 11.01
CA GLU A 502 -13.28 -8.69 10.29
C GLU A 502 -12.15 -8.19 11.22
N SER A 503 -12.45 -7.26 12.11
CA SER A 503 -11.47 -6.72 13.07
C SER A 503 -10.96 -7.79 14.04
N THR A 504 -11.87 -8.56 14.65
CA THR A 504 -11.49 -9.64 15.59
C THR A 504 -10.78 -10.79 14.89
N CYS A 505 -11.14 -11.08 13.62
CA CYS A 505 -10.43 -12.05 12.78
C CYS A 505 -8.99 -11.61 12.55
N VAL A 506 -8.77 -10.35 12.13
CA VAL A 506 -7.42 -9.81 11.91
C VAL A 506 -6.61 -9.82 13.21
N ALA A 507 -7.20 -9.44 14.34
CA ALA A 507 -6.52 -9.47 15.63
C ALA A 507 -6.06 -10.90 16.02
N ALA A 508 -6.92 -11.89 15.81
CA ALA A 508 -6.57 -13.30 16.05
C ALA A 508 -5.45 -13.78 15.11
N LEU A 509 -5.53 -13.44 13.82
CA LEU A 509 -4.49 -13.79 12.84
C LEU A 509 -3.14 -13.11 13.15
N MET A 510 -3.15 -11.86 13.59
CA MET A 510 -1.94 -11.15 14.00
C MET A 510 -1.28 -11.82 15.22
N LYS A 511 -2.08 -12.27 16.18
CA LYS A 511 -1.60 -13.03 17.34
C LYS A 511 -0.98 -14.38 16.93
N MET A 512 -1.65 -15.10 16.02
CA MET A 512 -1.10 -16.36 15.47
C MET A 512 0.21 -16.11 14.72
N TYR A 513 0.28 -15.06 13.91
CA TYR A 513 1.50 -14.65 13.22
C TYR A 513 2.65 -14.42 14.20
N GLN A 514 2.42 -13.66 15.28
CA GLN A 514 3.44 -13.42 16.30
C GLN A 514 3.94 -14.72 16.95
N GLN A 515 3.02 -15.63 17.29
CA GLN A 515 3.36 -16.92 17.88
C GLN A 515 4.23 -17.76 16.94
N LEU A 516 3.88 -17.83 15.66
CA LEU A 516 4.64 -18.55 14.64
C LEU A 516 6.05 -17.94 14.45
N VAL A 517 6.15 -16.61 14.38
CA VAL A 517 7.46 -15.92 14.27
C VAL A 517 8.32 -16.11 15.52
N GLN A 518 7.72 -16.21 16.72
CA GLN A 518 8.45 -16.51 17.95
C GLN A 518 8.93 -17.97 17.99
N ALA A 519 8.14 -18.90 17.49
CA ALA A 519 8.51 -20.32 17.43
C ALA A 519 9.62 -20.63 16.41
N GLU A 520 9.85 -19.74 15.44
CA GLU A 520 10.88 -19.86 14.41
C GLU A 520 12.27 -19.39 14.90
N LYS A 521 12.30 -18.55 15.97
CA LYS A 521 13.53 -18.04 16.62
C LYS A 521 14.08 -19.04 17.64
#